data_f3696f438ec4696b113bf4b6f4314132
#
_entry.id   f3696f438ec4696b113bf4b6f4314132
#
_cell.length_a   1.000
_cell.length_b   1.000
_cell.length_c   1.000
_cell.angle_alpha   90.00
_cell.angle_beta   90.00
_cell.angle_gamma   90.00
#
_symmetry.space_group_name_H-M   'P 1'
#
loop_
_entity.id
_entity.type
_entity.pdbx_description
1 polymer ?
#
loop_
_entity_poly.entity_id
_entity_poly.type
_entity_poly.pdbx_seq_one_letter_code
_entity_poly.pdbx_strand_id
1 'polypeptide(L)'
;EQAVEQRQERPLARLNRLGMLGPRFQAVHMTQINDDDLALLVESNTSVIHCPESNLKLASGFCPVERLWQAGVNVAVGTDGAASNNDLDLLGETRTAALLAKAVAGSATALDAHRALRMATLNGARALGIQAETGSLEIG
;
A
#
# COMPACT_ATOMS: atom_id res chain seq x y z
N GLU A 1 -6.77 -14.14 -10.25
CA GLU A 1 -7.63 -15.03 -11.06
C GLU A 1 -7.73 -16.41 -10.42
N GLN A 2 -6.63 -17.14 -10.28
CA GLN A 2 -6.61 -18.50 -9.74
C GLN A 2 -7.32 -18.68 -8.38
N ALA A 3 -7.15 -17.74 -7.45
CA ALA A 3 -7.80 -17.76 -6.14
C ALA A 3 -9.34 -17.59 -6.26
N VAL A 4 -9.79 -16.75 -7.17
CA VAL A 4 -11.22 -16.53 -7.43
C VAL A 4 -11.84 -17.74 -8.11
N GLU A 5 -11.18 -18.33 -9.10
CA GLU A 5 -11.63 -19.54 -9.78
C GLU A 5 -11.78 -20.72 -8.82
N GLN A 6 -10.78 -20.94 -7.95
CA GLN A 6 -10.77 -22.07 -7.03
C GLN A 6 -11.71 -21.91 -5.83
N ARG A 7 -11.96 -20.67 -5.39
CA ARG A 7 -12.66 -20.37 -4.13
C ARG A 7 -14.01 -19.70 -4.32
N GLN A 8 -14.34 -19.25 -5.54
CA GLN A 8 -15.56 -18.48 -5.84
C GLN A 8 -15.68 -17.20 -4.98
N GLU A 9 -14.54 -16.72 -4.44
CA GLU A 9 -14.47 -15.59 -3.52
C GLU A 9 -13.16 -14.85 -3.72
N ARG A 10 -13.19 -13.51 -3.67
CA ARG A 10 -11.98 -12.69 -3.74
C ARG A 10 -11.14 -12.83 -2.45
N PRO A 11 -9.81 -12.75 -2.55
CA PRO A 11 -8.93 -12.96 -1.38
C PRO A 11 -9.24 -12.07 -0.19
N LEU A 12 -9.49 -10.76 -0.42
CA LEU A 12 -9.80 -9.82 0.66
C LEU A 12 -11.16 -10.14 1.32
N ALA A 13 -12.18 -10.42 0.54
CA ALA A 13 -13.50 -10.82 1.05
C ALA A 13 -13.39 -12.05 1.95
N ARG A 14 -12.59 -13.04 1.54
CA ARG A 14 -12.32 -14.21 2.35
C ARG A 14 -11.62 -13.87 3.67
N LEU A 15 -10.57 -13.03 3.64
CA LEU A 15 -9.87 -12.62 4.86
C LEU A 15 -10.80 -11.86 5.80
N ASN A 16 -11.67 -11.01 5.25
CA ASN A 16 -12.69 -10.30 6.03
C ASN A 16 -13.67 -11.27 6.71
N ARG A 17 -14.21 -12.22 5.97
CA ARG A 17 -15.13 -13.24 6.51
C ARG A 17 -14.49 -14.10 7.61
N LEU A 18 -13.17 -14.30 7.54
CA LEU A 18 -12.40 -15.01 8.57
C LEU A 18 -12.00 -14.11 9.76
N GLY A 19 -12.40 -12.84 9.77
CA GLY A 19 -12.08 -11.89 10.84
C GLY A 19 -10.61 -11.49 10.90
N MET A 20 -9.88 -11.61 9.78
CA MET A 20 -8.44 -11.31 9.73
C MET A 20 -8.14 -9.85 9.41
N LEU A 21 -9.05 -9.12 8.74
CA LEU A 21 -8.84 -7.71 8.43
C LEU A 21 -8.99 -6.85 9.69
N GLY A 22 -8.23 -5.76 9.75
CA GLY A 22 -8.28 -4.82 10.87
C GLY A 22 -7.05 -3.93 10.93
N PRO A 23 -6.97 -3.03 11.94
CA PRO A 23 -5.89 -2.03 12.03
C PRO A 23 -4.48 -2.62 12.15
N ARG A 24 -4.37 -3.89 12.55
CA ARG A 24 -3.09 -4.60 12.66
C ARG A 24 -2.77 -5.47 11.45
N PHE A 25 -3.68 -5.55 10.48
CA PHE A 25 -3.44 -6.27 9.24
C PHE A 25 -2.80 -5.35 8.19
N GLN A 26 -1.78 -5.84 7.51
CA GLN A 26 -1.08 -5.14 6.45
C GLN A 26 -1.31 -5.87 5.12
N ALA A 27 -2.02 -5.21 4.20
CA ALA A 27 -2.26 -5.73 2.86
C ALA A 27 -1.13 -5.27 1.93
N VAL A 28 -0.24 -6.20 1.56
CA VAL A 28 0.93 -5.88 0.73
C VAL A 28 0.59 -5.93 -0.76
N HIS A 29 1.23 -5.08 -1.57
CA HIS A 29 1.12 -4.95 -3.03
C HIS A 29 -0.20 -4.34 -3.53
N MET A 30 -1.33 -4.98 -3.31
CA MET A 30 -2.69 -4.54 -3.66
C MET A 30 -2.86 -4.03 -5.10
N THR A 31 -2.25 -4.74 -6.06
CA THR A 31 -2.24 -4.38 -7.48
C THR A 31 -3.53 -4.75 -8.21
N GLN A 32 -4.36 -5.63 -7.65
CA GLN A 32 -5.54 -6.22 -8.30
C GLN A 32 -6.83 -5.98 -7.50
N ILE A 33 -7.01 -4.77 -6.97
CA ILE A 33 -8.20 -4.41 -6.18
C ILE A 33 -9.35 -3.88 -7.05
N ASN A 34 -10.58 -4.16 -6.62
CA ASN A 34 -11.81 -3.58 -7.13
C ASN A 34 -12.47 -2.65 -6.09
N ASP A 35 -13.70 -2.19 -6.35
CA ASP A 35 -14.41 -1.29 -5.45
C ASP A 35 -14.79 -1.96 -4.12
N ASP A 36 -15.17 -3.24 -4.15
CA ASP A 36 -15.51 -3.99 -2.95
C ASP A 36 -14.27 -4.19 -2.06
N ASP A 37 -13.11 -4.51 -2.66
CA ASP A 37 -11.86 -4.61 -1.91
C ASP A 37 -11.48 -3.27 -1.26
N LEU A 38 -11.68 -2.16 -1.98
CA LEU A 38 -11.42 -0.81 -1.43
C LEU A 38 -12.34 -0.52 -0.23
N ALA A 39 -13.62 -0.83 -0.32
CA ALA A 39 -14.57 -0.66 0.78
C ALA A 39 -14.13 -1.47 2.02
N LEU A 40 -13.73 -2.73 1.84
CA LEU A 40 -13.21 -3.57 2.93
C LEU A 40 -11.97 -3.00 3.60
N LEU A 41 -11.03 -2.44 2.83
CA LEU A 41 -9.82 -1.79 3.37
C LEU A 41 -10.17 -0.58 4.23
N VAL A 42 -11.12 0.25 3.78
CA VAL A 42 -11.60 1.43 4.51
C VAL A 42 -12.32 1.02 5.80
N GLU A 43 -13.31 0.13 5.70
CA GLU A 43 -14.14 -0.31 6.83
C GLU A 43 -13.32 -0.99 7.93
N SER A 44 -12.33 -1.79 7.53
CA SER A 44 -11.47 -2.51 8.46
C SER A 44 -10.31 -1.69 9.03
N ASN A 45 -10.05 -0.47 8.54
CA ASN A 45 -8.84 0.30 8.83
C ASN A 45 -7.54 -0.49 8.51
N THR A 46 -7.57 -1.36 7.52
CA THR A 46 -6.40 -2.13 7.08
C THR A 46 -5.43 -1.21 6.33
N SER A 47 -4.15 -1.25 6.71
CA SER A 47 -3.10 -0.51 6.01
C SER A 47 -2.64 -1.25 4.75
N VAL A 48 -2.29 -0.49 3.72
CA VAL A 48 -1.67 -1.02 2.49
C VAL A 48 -0.19 -0.73 2.48
N ILE A 49 0.63 -1.73 2.17
CA ILE A 49 2.07 -1.57 1.96
C ILE A 49 2.36 -1.68 0.47
N HIS A 50 2.71 -0.56 -0.14
CA HIS A 50 3.04 -0.47 -1.56
C HIS A 50 4.53 -0.77 -1.79
N CYS A 51 4.83 -1.75 -2.64
CA CYS A 51 6.19 -2.14 -3.01
C CYS A 51 6.36 -1.96 -4.52
N PRO A 52 6.55 -0.73 -5.02
CA PRO A 52 6.48 -0.43 -6.45
C PRO A 52 7.52 -1.18 -7.28
N GLU A 53 8.78 -1.24 -6.86
CA GLU A 53 9.84 -1.87 -7.64
C GLU A 53 9.66 -3.39 -7.70
N SER A 54 9.25 -4.02 -6.59
CA SER A 54 8.86 -5.43 -6.60
C SER A 54 7.73 -5.70 -7.58
N ASN A 55 6.68 -4.88 -7.55
CA ASN A 55 5.54 -5.01 -8.46
C ASN A 55 5.95 -4.85 -9.93
N LEU A 56 6.84 -3.91 -10.23
CA LEU A 56 7.38 -3.68 -11.57
C LEU A 56 8.27 -4.84 -12.02
N LYS A 57 9.21 -5.26 -11.17
CA LYS A 57 10.14 -6.35 -11.47
C LYS A 57 9.43 -7.67 -11.77
N LEU A 58 8.35 -7.95 -11.03
CA LEU A 58 7.56 -9.17 -11.18
C LEU A 58 6.38 -9.02 -12.16
N ALA A 59 6.20 -7.85 -12.76
CA ALA A 59 5.06 -7.53 -13.63
C ALA A 59 3.69 -7.85 -13.00
N SER A 60 3.55 -7.62 -11.68
CA SER A 60 2.35 -7.97 -10.90
C SER A 60 1.19 -6.98 -11.09
N GLY A 61 1.41 -5.88 -11.81
CA GLY A 61 0.44 -4.81 -11.99
C GLY A 61 0.73 -3.58 -11.13
N PHE A 62 -0.21 -2.64 -11.09
CA PHE A 62 -0.04 -1.33 -10.46
C PHE A 62 -0.99 -1.17 -9.27
N CYS A 63 -0.44 -0.82 -8.12
CA CYS A 63 -1.24 -0.43 -6.97
C CYS A 63 -1.85 0.97 -7.23
N PRO A 64 -3.16 1.16 -7.09
CA PRO A 64 -3.83 2.44 -7.33
C PRO A 64 -3.69 3.37 -6.11
N VAL A 65 -2.46 3.80 -5.81
CA VAL A 65 -2.09 4.54 -4.59
C VAL A 65 -2.93 5.80 -4.39
N GLU A 66 -3.14 6.60 -5.45
CA GLU A 66 -3.93 7.84 -5.35
C GLU A 66 -5.38 7.54 -4.97
N ARG A 67 -5.98 6.50 -5.55
CA ARG A 67 -7.34 6.07 -5.24
C ARG A 67 -7.48 5.59 -3.79
N LEU A 68 -6.52 4.79 -3.31
CA LEU A 68 -6.46 4.36 -1.92
C LEU A 68 -6.35 5.55 -0.96
N TRP A 69 -5.47 6.50 -1.28
CA TRP A 69 -5.31 7.73 -0.50
C TRP A 69 -6.59 8.56 -0.42
N GLN A 70 -7.26 8.79 -1.57
CA GLN A 70 -8.52 9.54 -1.62
C GLN A 70 -9.64 8.86 -0.83
N ALA A 71 -9.62 7.55 -0.73
CA ALA A 71 -10.55 6.79 0.10
C ALA A 71 -10.19 6.78 1.59
N GLY A 72 -9.08 7.39 2.00
CA GLY A 72 -8.64 7.46 3.40
C GLY A 72 -7.87 6.24 3.90
N VAL A 73 -7.50 5.32 3.02
CA VAL A 73 -6.68 4.16 3.39
C VAL A 73 -5.26 4.61 3.76
N ASN A 74 -4.73 4.12 4.87
CA ASN A 74 -3.33 4.33 5.21
C ASN A 74 -2.42 3.55 4.26
N VAL A 75 -1.67 4.24 3.42
CA VAL A 75 -0.72 3.64 2.48
C VAL A 75 0.70 3.95 2.92
N ALA A 76 1.51 2.92 3.14
CA ALA A 76 2.94 3.01 3.39
C ALA A 76 3.72 2.46 2.19
N VAL A 77 5.02 2.73 2.12
CA VAL A 77 5.93 2.16 1.13
C VAL A 77 6.87 1.14 1.79
N GLY A 78 7.20 0.10 1.06
CA GLY A 78 8.15 -0.93 1.47
C GLY A 78 8.95 -1.45 0.28
N THR A 79 10.13 -1.97 0.54
CA THR A 79 11.03 -2.51 -0.50
C THR A 79 10.66 -3.91 -0.97
N ASP A 80 9.89 -4.65 -0.15
CA ASP A 80 9.79 -6.11 -0.27
C ASP A 80 11.16 -6.78 0.00
N GLY A 81 11.29 -8.05 -0.31
CA GLY A 81 12.53 -8.82 -0.08
C GLY A 81 13.53 -8.73 -1.22
N ALA A 82 14.78 -9.09 -0.93
CA ALA A 82 15.91 -9.04 -1.89
C ALA A 82 15.70 -9.89 -3.16
N ALA A 83 14.78 -10.85 -3.16
CA ALA A 83 14.44 -11.64 -4.34
C ALA A 83 13.70 -10.80 -5.40
N SER A 84 12.93 -9.82 -5.00
CA SER A 84 12.12 -8.96 -5.87
C SER A 84 12.53 -7.47 -5.86
N ASN A 85 13.58 -7.13 -5.11
CA ASN A 85 14.18 -5.80 -5.06
C ASN A 85 15.70 -5.90 -5.13
N ASN A 86 16.37 -4.99 -5.85
CA ASN A 86 17.81 -5.15 -6.14
C ASN A 86 18.71 -4.51 -5.08
N ASP A 87 18.27 -3.45 -4.40
CA ASP A 87 19.10 -2.62 -3.52
C ASP A 87 18.48 -2.37 -2.13
N LEU A 88 17.18 -2.66 -1.96
CA LEU A 88 16.43 -2.41 -0.72
C LEU A 88 16.47 -0.92 -0.29
N ASP A 89 16.57 0.00 -1.25
CA ASP A 89 16.59 1.44 -1.02
C ASP A 89 15.17 2.00 -0.86
N LEU A 90 14.75 2.25 0.39
CA LEU A 90 13.42 2.79 0.67
C LEU A 90 13.20 4.20 0.11
N LEU A 91 14.24 5.02 -0.04
CA LEU A 91 14.12 6.34 -0.65
C LEU A 91 13.95 6.24 -2.16
N GLY A 92 14.64 5.31 -2.81
CA GLY A 92 14.42 4.93 -4.21
C GLY A 92 12.99 4.44 -4.44
N GLU A 93 12.51 3.54 -3.61
CA GLU A 93 11.10 3.07 -3.62
C GLU A 93 10.10 4.22 -3.48
N THR A 94 10.36 5.16 -2.59
CA THR A 94 9.49 6.34 -2.38
C THR A 94 9.42 7.21 -3.64
N ARG A 95 10.55 7.41 -4.31
CA ARG A 95 10.60 8.11 -5.61
C ARG A 95 9.84 7.35 -6.68
N THR A 96 10.04 6.05 -6.79
CA THR A 96 9.35 5.18 -7.76
C THR A 96 7.85 5.19 -7.50
N ALA A 97 7.40 5.09 -6.25
CA ALA A 97 6.00 5.21 -5.87
C ALA A 97 5.37 6.53 -6.32
N ALA A 98 6.07 7.66 -6.09
CA ALA A 98 5.58 8.99 -6.46
C ALA A 98 5.41 9.16 -7.98
N LEU A 99 6.36 8.68 -8.77
CA LEU A 99 6.29 8.74 -10.23
C LEU A 99 5.23 7.81 -10.81
N LEU A 100 5.18 6.59 -10.30
CA LEU A 100 4.23 5.57 -10.75
C LEU A 100 2.78 5.96 -10.44
N ALA A 101 2.51 6.53 -9.26
CA ALA A 101 1.18 6.99 -8.89
C ALA A 101 0.64 8.05 -9.85
N LYS A 102 1.50 8.96 -10.35
CA LYS A 102 1.11 9.96 -11.36
C LYS A 102 0.74 9.31 -12.68
N ALA A 103 1.52 8.35 -13.13
CA ALA A 103 1.26 7.62 -14.38
C ALA A 103 -0.05 6.81 -14.28
N VAL A 104 -0.26 6.10 -13.17
CA VAL A 104 -1.46 5.28 -12.94
C VAL A 104 -2.72 6.13 -12.81
N ALA A 105 -2.63 7.27 -12.11
CA ALA A 105 -3.77 8.19 -11.93
C ALA A 105 -4.01 9.10 -13.13
N GLY A 106 -3.09 9.16 -14.11
CA GLY A 106 -3.17 10.11 -15.23
C GLY A 106 -3.11 11.58 -14.76
N SER A 107 -2.45 11.87 -13.63
CA SER A 107 -2.44 13.19 -13.00
C SER A 107 -1.05 13.54 -12.45
N ALA A 108 -0.51 14.68 -12.89
CA ALA A 108 0.78 15.18 -12.38
C ALA A 108 0.73 15.59 -10.89
N THR A 109 -0.44 15.82 -10.34
CA THR A 109 -0.64 16.19 -8.92
C THR A 109 -0.87 15.00 -8.00
N ALA A 110 -1.07 13.79 -8.55
CA ALA A 110 -1.19 12.57 -7.76
C ALA A 110 0.08 12.34 -6.93
N LEU A 111 -0.09 11.88 -5.70
CA LEU A 111 0.98 11.56 -4.75
C LEU A 111 2.15 12.55 -4.79
N ASP A 112 1.94 13.75 -4.26
CA ASP A 112 2.98 14.77 -4.14
C ASP A 112 4.14 14.31 -3.22
N ALA A 113 5.25 15.05 -3.22
CA ALA A 113 6.46 14.70 -2.48
C ALA A 113 6.24 14.58 -0.96
N HIS A 114 5.37 15.45 -0.39
CA HIS A 114 5.06 15.40 1.04
C HIS A 114 4.31 14.12 1.40
N ARG A 115 3.30 13.75 0.61
CA ARG A 115 2.56 12.48 0.80
C ARG A 115 3.45 11.26 0.58
N ALA A 116 4.33 11.29 -0.43
CA ALA A 116 5.29 10.22 -0.68
C ALA A 116 6.25 10.04 0.52
N LEU A 117 6.79 11.13 1.07
CA LEU A 117 7.62 11.07 2.26
C LEU A 117 6.84 10.51 3.48
N ARG A 118 5.59 10.89 3.65
CA ARG A 118 4.74 10.33 4.72
C ARG A 118 4.54 8.83 4.58
N MET A 119 4.45 8.29 3.36
CA MET A 119 4.37 6.84 3.14
C MET A 119 5.60 6.11 3.67
N ALA A 120 6.79 6.71 3.53
CA ALA A 120 8.06 6.14 4.02
C ALA A 120 8.30 6.37 5.52
N THR A 121 7.51 7.19 6.19
CA THR A 121 7.72 7.62 7.58
C THR A 121 6.48 7.36 8.44
N LEU A 122 5.66 8.38 8.67
CA LEU A 122 4.52 8.31 9.59
C LEU A 122 3.48 7.25 9.20
N ASN A 123 3.22 7.05 7.89
CA ASN A 123 2.27 6.03 7.47
C ASN A 123 2.82 4.61 7.70
N GLY A 124 4.14 4.41 7.55
CA GLY A 124 4.80 3.17 7.94
C GLY A 124 4.67 2.91 9.44
N ALA A 125 4.95 3.93 10.26
CA ALA A 125 4.78 3.84 11.70
C ALA A 125 3.33 3.52 12.11
N ARG A 126 2.33 4.11 11.44
CA ARG A 126 0.90 3.79 11.65
C ARG A 126 0.57 2.34 11.28
N ALA A 127 1.07 1.86 10.15
CA ALA A 127 0.85 0.48 9.73
C ALA A 127 1.43 -0.53 10.75
N LEU A 128 2.51 -0.17 11.43
CA LEU A 128 3.14 -0.96 12.49
C LEU A 128 2.54 -0.72 13.89
N GLY A 129 1.69 0.30 14.06
CA GLY A 129 1.09 0.66 15.34
C GLY A 129 2.04 1.37 16.32
N ILE A 130 3.12 1.96 15.81
CA ILE A 130 4.17 2.64 16.62
C ILE A 130 4.26 4.15 16.33
N GLN A 131 3.21 4.74 15.77
CA GLN A 131 3.19 6.16 15.39
C GLN A 131 3.28 7.14 16.56
N ALA A 132 3.11 6.67 17.79
CA ALA A 132 3.32 7.47 18.98
C ALA A 132 4.82 7.61 19.37
N GLU A 133 5.67 6.76 18.79
CA GLU A 133 7.09 6.66 19.15
C GLU A 133 8.00 7.13 18.00
N THR A 134 7.51 7.06 16.74
CA THR A 134 8.33 7.32 15.56
C THR A 134 7.48 7.73 14.35
N GLY A 135 8.16 8.13 13.27
CA GLY A 135 7.55 8.45 11.97
C GLY A 135 7.32 9.94 11.75
N SER A 136 7.48 10.79 12.76
CA SER A 136 7.44 12.26 12.66
C SER A 136 8.50 12.89 13.56
N LEU A 137 8.82 14.17 13.28
CA LEU A 137 9.67 15.00 14.12
C LEU A 137 8.76 15.98 14.86
N GLU A 138 8.62 15.80 16.16
CA GLU A 138 7.78 16.62 17.04
C GLU A 138 8.67 17.49 17.94
N ILE A 139 8.11 18.59 18.44
CA ILE A 139 8.80 19.47 19.40
C ILE A 139 8.67 18.86 20.80
N GLY A 140 9.79 18.56 21.44
CA GLY A 140 9.85 18.07 22.82
C GLY A 140 10.69 16.81 22.98
#